data_31d1a8a1507bc955f5e35c8855c6def6
#
_entry.id   31d1a8a1507bc955f5e35c8855c6def6
#
_cell.length_a   1.000
_cell.length_b   1.000
_cell.length_c   1.000
_cell.angle_alpha   90.00
_cell.angle_beta   90.00
_cell.angle_gamma   90.00
#
_symmetry.space_group_name_H-M   'P 1'
#
loop_
_entity.id
_entity.type
_entity.pdbx_description
1 polymer ?
#
loop_
_entity_poly.entity_id
_entity_poly.type
_entity_poly.pdbx_seq_one_letter_code
_entity_poly.pdbx_strand_id
1 'polypeptide(L)'
;MKKILATAAAASLAALTACSVSVPAQEAPSPAPTQPEPSSARTSGSAGGSAGTPSSSPANGTKAACELFNSLVESYAAVPPNDSEAYEDIYLRAEEAKETVSGDLRGLFASLSLLAIDHSGAAGSGGGPAQESQDAVRDAVFANAETCTDAGVTLRL
;
A
#
# COMPACT_ATOMS: atom_id res chain seq x y z
N MET A 1 -8.57 -52.55 -17.53
CA MET A 1 -8.86 -52.93 -16.14
C MET A 1 -8.88 -51.65 -15.33
N LYS A 2 -10.09 -51.19 -14.97
CA LYS A 2 -10.32 -49.95 -14.22
C LYS A 2 -10.16 -50.20 -12.73
N LYS A 3 -9.25 -49.52 -12.05
CA LYS A 3 -9.21 -49.48 -10.59
C LYS A 3 -9.61 -48.09 -10.11
N ILE A 4 -10.81 -48.02 -9.61
CA ILE A 4 -11.39 -46.86 -8.94
C ILE A 4 -10.89 -46.92 -7.49
N LEU A 5 -10.09 -45.93 -7.08
CA LEU A 5 -9.75 -45.68 -5.68
C LEU A 5 -10.57 -44.47 -5.19
N ALA A 6 -11.59 -44.81 -4.42
CA ALA A 6 -12.34 -43.82 -3.64
C ALA A 6 -11.54 -43.50 -2.37
N THR A 7 -11.19 -42.27 -2.15
CA THR A 7 -10.65 -41.77 -0.88
C THR A 7 -11.61 -40.82 -0.24
N ALA A 8 -11.92 -41.13 1.01
CA ALA A 8 -12.93 -40.50 1.85
C ALA A 8 -12.56 -39.07 2.29
N ALA A 9 -13.58 -38.20 2.31
CA ALA A 9 -13.54 -36.86 2.90
C ALA A 9 -13.49 -36.98 4.43
N ALA A 10 -12.50 -36.33 5.04
CA ALA A 10 -12.50 -36.05 6.48
C ALA A 10 -12.81 -34.57 6.67
N ALA A 11 -14.01 -34.28 7.16
CA ALA A 11 -14.42 -32.96 7.57
C ALA A 11 -13.87 -32.66 8.96
N SER A 12 -12.99 -31.70 9.09
CA SER A 12 -12.51 -31.16 10.37
C SER A 12 -13.22 -29.84 10.65
N LEU A 13 -14.17 -29.87 11.60
CA LEU A 13 -14.75 -28.68 12.20
C LEU A 13 -13.75 -28.08 13.19
N ALA A 14 -13.20 -26.93 12.91
CA ALA A 14 -12.43 -26.15 13.86
C ALA A 14 -13.34 -25.12 14.54
N ALA A 15 -13.37 -25.18 15.87
CA ALA A 15 -14.18 -24.35 16.75
C ALA A 15 -13.68 -22.89 16.75
N LEU A 16 -14.61 -21.96 16.55
CA LEU A 16 -14.43 -20.52 16.74
C LEU A 16 -14.39 -20.20 18.24
N THR A 17 -13.23 -19.87 18.77
CA THR A 17 -13.08 -19.29 20.11
C THR A 17 -13.26 -17.75 19.96
N ALA A 18 -14.42 -17.26 20.42
CA ALA A 18 -14.70 -15.84 20.54
C ALA A 18 -13.90 -15.27 21.71
N CYS A 19 -12.90 -14.44 21.43
CA CYS A 19 -12.27 -13.58 22.44
C CYS A 19 -13.12 -12.33 22.65
N SER A 20 -13.83 -12.29 23.78
CA SER A 20 -14.49 -11.09 24.30
C SER A 20 -13.44 -10.11 24.80
N VAL A 21 -13.25 -9.00 24.10
CA VAL A 21 -12.48 -7.86 24.59
C VAL A 21 -13.38 -6.99 25.44
N SER A 22 -13.14 -6.98 26.75
CA SER A 22 -13.75 -6.04 27.68
C SER A 22 -13.12 -4.66 27.50
N VAL A 23 -13.91 -3.68 27.12
CA VAL A 23 -13.54 -2.27 27.06
C VAL A 23 -13.62 -1.70 28.48
N PRO A 24 -12.55 -1.18 29.08
CA PRO A 24 -12.68 -0.41 30.33
C PRO A 24 -13.27 0.97 30.03
N ALA A 25 -14.22 1.34 30.88
CA ALA A 25 -14.93 2.60 30.83
C ALA A 25 -13.99 3.80 30.90
N GLN A 26 -14.25 4.75 30.02
CA GLN A 26 -13.62 6.05 29.93
C GLN A 26 -14.14 6.96 31.06
N GLU A 27 -13.28 7.36 31.97
CA GLU A 27 -13.50 8.53 32.81
C GLU A 27 -13.06 9.80 32.06
N ALA A 28 -13.99 10.70 31.89
CA ALA A 28 -13.78 12.11 31.60
C ALA A 28 -14.05 12.91 32.90
N PRO A 29 -13.79 14.21 33.03
CA PRO A 29 -13.12 15.19 32.18
C PRO A 29 -12.36 16.29 32.92
N SER A 30 -11.75 17.19 32.12
CA SER A 30 -11.60 18.65 32.36
C SER A 30 -10.63 19.15 33.41
N PRO A 31 -10.12 20.39 33.35
CA PRO A 31 -10.27 21.43 32.34
C PRO A 31 -8.92 22.06 31.87
N ALA A 32 -9.03 22.88 30.85
CA ALA A 32 -7.97 23.79 30.38
C ALA A 32 -7.56 24.83 31.46
N PRO A 33 -6.32 25.33 31.37
CA PRO A 33 -6.21 26.76 31.29
C PRO A 33 -5.17 27.28 30.28
N THR A 34 -5.59 28.32 29.58
CA THR A 34 -4.89 29.61 29.40
C THR A 34 -3.62 29.63 28.57
N GLN A 35 -3.84 30.17 27.38
CA GLN A 35 -2.84 30.86 26.54
C GLN A 35 -2.15 31.99 27.30
N PRO A 36 -0.88 32.28 26.97
CA PRO A 36 -0.56 33.62 26.51
C PRO A 36 0.28 33.63 25.21
N GLU A 37 -0.19 34.36 24.23
CA GLU A 37 0.62 35.12 23.29
C GLU A 37 1.25 36.34 24.03
N PRO A 38 2.21 37.09 23.50
CA PRO A 38 2.91 37.09 22.22
C PRO A 38 4.43 37.32 22.34
N SER A 39 5.18 37.20 21.28
CA SER A 39 6.22 38.20 20.97
C SER A 39 6.88 37.95 19.62
N SER A 40 6.68 38.95 18.77
CA SER A 40 7.44 39.18 17.53
C SER A 40 8.93 39.41 17.85
N ALA A 41 9.78 38.68 17.14
CA ALA A 41 11.14 39.14 16.92
C ALA A 41 11.52 38.88 15.45
N ARG A 42 11.56 39.95 14.68
CA ARG A 42 12.23 39.99 13.39
C ARG A 42 13.73 39.85 13.64
N THR A 43 14.36 38.96 12.91
CA THR A 43 15.79 39.08 12.66
C THR A 43 16.03 38.72 11.19
N SER A 44 16.38 39.72 10.44
CA SER A 44 16.95 39.61 9.11
C SER A 44 18.36 39.04 9.23
N GLY A 45 18.68 38.08 8.37
CA GLY A 45 20.01 37.47 8.31
C GLY A 45 20.20 36.66 7.04
N SER A 46 20.65 37.34 6.00
CA SER A 46 21.70 36.99 5.01
C SER A 46 21.73 35.60 4.36
N ALA A 47 21.58 35.65 3.07
CA ALA A 47 22.20 34.91 1.98
C ALA A 47 23.16 33.78 2.34
N GLY A 48 22.77 32.55 1.97
CA GLY A 48 23.61 31.40 1.77
C GLY A 48 22.99 30.57 0.67
N GLY A 49 23.60 30.57 -0.52
CA GLY A 49 23.14 29.79 -1.66
C GLY A 49 23.17 28.30 -1.34
N SER A 50 22.03 27.69 -1.23
CA SER A 50 21.86 26.25 -1.31
C SER A 50 21.38 25.93 -2.70
N ALA A 51 22.14 25.10 -3.38
CA ALA A 51 21.74 24.47 -4.64
C ALA A 51 20.33 23.93 -4.49
N GLY A 52 19.38 24.48 -5.23
CA GLY A 52 17.99 24.09 -5.17
C GLY A 52 17.83 22.65 -5.61
N THR A 53 17.56 21.78 -4.67
CA THR A 53 16.80 20.57 -4.95
C THR A 53 15.47 21.05 -5.55
N PRO A 54 15.05 20.57 -6.74
CA PRO A 54 13.77 20.95 -7.29
C PRO A 54 12.70 20.57 -6.28
N SER A 55 12.11 21.57 -5.64
CA SER A 55 10.93 21.42 -4.81
C SER A 55 9.80 21.05 -5.76
N SER A 56 9.61 19.76 -6.00
CA SER A 56 8.49 19.26 -6.76
C SER A 56 7.22 19.75 -6.09
N SER A 57 6.41 20.55 -6.79
CA SER A 57 5.07 20.91 -6.32
C SER A 57 4.34 19.64 -5.92
N PRO A 58 3.56 19.63 -4.82
CA PRO A 58 2.84 18.44 -4.37
C PRO A 58 2.06 17.75 -5.48
N ALA A 59 1.42 18.51 -6.36
CA ALA A 59 0.69 17.98 -7.52
C ALA A 59 1.58 17.22 -8.51
N ASN A 60 2.83 17.66 -8.74
CA ASN A 60 3.76 16.95 -9.62
C ASN A 60 4.25 15.65 -8.98
N GLY A 61 4.42 15.63 -7.66
CA GLY A 61 4.76 14.42 -6.91
C GLY A 61 3.64 13.38 -6.95
N THR A 62 2.39 13.82 -6.76
CA THR A 62 1.22 12.96 -6.85
C THR A 62 1.07 12.35 -8.24
N LYS A 63 1.17 13.18 -9.29
CA LYS A 63 1.09 12.71 -10.67
C LYS A 63 2.15 11.64 -10.96
N ALA A 64 3.41 11.92 -10.62
CA ALA A 64 4.50 10.98 -10.85
C ALA A 64 4.31 9.66 -10.09
N ALA A 65 3.80 9.72 -8.86
CA ALA A 65 3.48 8.53 -8.07
C ALA A 65 2.37 7.69 -8.73
N CYS A 66 1.29 8.30 -9.18
CA CYS A 66 0.18 7.60 -9.85
C CYS A 66 0.63 6.98 -11.19
N GLU A 67 1.46 7.68 -11.97
CA GLU A 67 2.05 7.15 -13.20
C GLU A 67 2.99 5.97 -12.93
N LEU A 68 3.82 6.07 -11.88
CA LEU A 68 4.72 4.99 -11.46
C LEU A 68 3.92 3.75 -11.03
N PHE A 69 2.84 3.94 -10.24
CA PHE A 69 1.97 2.83 -9.86
C PHE A 69 1.41 2.10 -11.09
N ASN A 70 0.85 2.84 -12.05
CA ASN A 70 0.34 2.24 -13.29
C ASN A 70 1.42 1.47 -14.06
N SER A 71 2.65 2.01 -14.11
CA SER A 71 3.79 1.33 -14.76
C SER A 71 4.17 0.02 -14.05
N LEU A 72 4.12 0.00 -12.71
CA LEU A 72 4.38 -1.20 -11.94
C LEU A 72 3.27 -2.26 -12.12
N VAL A 73 2.00 -1.84 -12.18
CA VAL A 73 0.87 -2.74 -12.48
C VAL A 73 1.00 -3.34 -13.88
N GLU A 74 1.36 -2.54 -14.89
CA GLU A 74 1.62 -3.05 -16.25
C GLU A 74 2.79 -4.04 -16.26
N SER A 75 3.86 -3.74 -15.52
CA SER A 75 5.00 -4.65 -15.38
C SER A 75 4.60 -5.94 -14.70
N TYR A 76 3.82 -5.88 -13.63
CA TYR A 76 3.28 -7.04 -12.92
C TYR A 76 2.43 -7.93 -13.83
N ALA A 77 1.53 -7.33 -14.61
CA ALA A 77 0.66 -8.05 -15.54
C ALA A 77 1.43 -8.73 -16.69
N ALA A 78 2.62 -8.24 -17.00
CA ALA A 78 3.48 -8.81 -18.05
C ALA A 78 4.38 -9.96 -17.55
N VAL A 79 4.46 -10.20 -16.23
CA VAL A 79 5.28 -11.27 -15.65
C VAL A 79 4.70 -12.64 -16.03
N PRO A 80 5.52 -13.59 -16.51
CA PRO A 80 5.11 -14.97 -16.71
C PRO A 80 4.64 -15.61 -15.38
N PRO A 81 3.54 -16.39 -15.37
CA PRO A 81 2.92 -16.89 -14.12
C PRO A 81 3.85 -17.71 -13.20
N ASN A 82 4.90 -18.30 -13.76
CA ASN A 82 5.83 -19.16 -13.01
C ASN A 82 7.16 -18.45 -12.67
N ASP A 83 7.27 -17.16 -12.95
CA ASP A 83 8.49 -16.38 -12.76
C ASP A 83 8.46 -15.67 -11.39
N SER A 84 8.82 -16.41 -10.34
CA SER A 84 8.83 -15.89 -8.97
C SER A 84 9.83 -14.74 -8.79
N GLU A 85 10.97 -14.76 -9.51
CA GLU A 85 12.00 -13.73 -9.42
C GLU A 85 11.51 -12.40 -9.99
N ALA A 86 10.81 -12.44 -11.13
CA ALA A 86 10.23 -11.24 -11.72
C ALA A 86 9.13 -10.61 -10.84
N TYR A 87 8.34 -11.40 -10.12
CA TYR A 87 7.40 -10.87 -9.11
C TYR A 87 8.13 -10.27 -7.92
N GLU A 88 9.24 -10.85 -7.48
CA GLU A 88 10.06 -10.30 -6.40
C GLU A 88 10.69 -8.95 -6.81
N ASP A 89 11.12 -8.79 -8.05
CA ASP A 89 11.57 -7.51 -8.58
C ASP A 89 10.47 -6.43 -8.53
N ILE A 90 9.22 -6.77 -8.83
CA ILE A 90 8.08 -5.85 -8.69
C ILE A 90 7.87 -5.48 -7.21
N TYR A 91 7.95 -6.45 -6.32
CA TYR A 91 7.87 -6.22 -4.88
C TYR A 91 8.91 -5.20 -4.42
N LEU A 92 10.18 -5.39 -4.77
CA LEU A 92 11.27 -4.50 -4.36
C LEU A 92 11.07 -3.07 -4.90
N ARG A 93 10.64 -2.93 -6.16
CA ARG A 93 10.36 -1.63 -6.76
C ARG A 93 9.15 -0.94 -6.11
N ALA A 94 8.12 -1.68 -5.73
CA ALA A 94 6.97 -1.13 -5.02
C ALA A 94 7.36 -0.68 -3.60
N GLU A 95 8.21 -1.44 -2.90
CA GLU A 95 8.76 -1.05 -1.60
C GLU A 95 9.58 0.24 -1.68
N GLU A 96 10.49 0.36 -2.68
CA GLU A 96 11.25 1.57 -2.91
C GLU A 96 10.34 2.78 -3.18
N ALA A 97 9.35 2.62 -4.05
CA ALA A 97 8.38 3.67 -4.37
C ALA A 97 7.58 4.11 -3.14
N LYS A 98 7.19 3.17 -2.28
CA LYS A 98 6.47 3.42 -1.01
C LYS A 98 7.24 4.38 -0.09
N GLU A 99 8.57 4.33 -0.09
CA GLU A 99 9.39 5.23 0.73
C GLU A 99 9.49 6.65 0.15
N THR A 100 9.17 6.84 -1.12
CA THR A 100 9.22 8.15 -1.80
C THR A 100 7.92 8.94 -1.71
N VAL A 101 6.82 8.31 -1.31
CA VAL A 101 5.48 8.88 -1.23
C VAL A 101 4.97 8.96 0.21
N SER A 102 3.93 9.76 0.42
CA SER A 102 3.32 9.94 1.74
C SER A 102 1.78 9.87 1.65
N GLY A 103 1.14 9.77 2.82
CA GLY A 103 -0.32 9.71 2.90
C GLY A 103 -0.88 8.45 2.24
N ASP A 104 -2.06 8.58 1.65
CA ASP A 104 -2.82 7.46 1.09
C ASP A 104 -2.14 6.82 -0.13
N LEU A 105 -1.33 7.59 -0.89
CA LEU A 105 -0.53 7.05 -2.00
C LEU A 105 0.46 5.97 -1.55
N ARG A 106 0.94 6.02 -0.30
CA ARG A 106 1.76 4.95 0.27
C ARG A 106 1.02 3.61 0.30
N GLY A 107 -0.30 3.67 0.52
CA GLY A 107 -1.18 2.50 0.50
C GLY A 107 -1.23 1.79 -0.85
N LEU A 108 -1.18 2.54 -1.96
CA LEU A 108 -1.11 1.95 -3.31
C LEU A 108 0.12 1.05 -3.47
N PHE A 109 1.29 1.55 -3.11
CA PHE A 109 2.53 0.78 -3.27
C PHE A 109 2.63 -0.36 -2.25
N ALA A 110 2.12 -0.16 -1.02
CA ALA A 110 2.08 -1.21 -0.01
C ALA A 110 1.19 -2.39 -0.43
N SER A 111 0.03 -2.12 -1.04
CA SER A 111 -0.85 -3.18 -1.53
C SER A 111 -0.26 -3.92 -2.72
N LEU A 112 0.40 -3.20 -3.64
CA LEU A 112 1.07 -3.81 -4.79
C LEU A 112 2.28 -4.66 -4.36
N SER A 113 3.07 -4.20 -3.38
CA SER A 113 4.17 -5.00 -2.85
C SER A 113 3.67 -6.28 -2.19
N LEU A 114 2.57 -6.21 -1.42
CA LEU A 114 1.94 -7.40 -0.85
C LEU A 114 1.48 -8.38 -1.94
N LEU A 115 0.80 -7.89 -2.98
CA LEU A 115 0.36 -8.71 -4.11
C LEU A 115 1.54 -9.39 -4.81
N ALA A 116 2.61 -8.66 -5.06
CA ALA A 116 3.77 -9.15 -5.79
C ALA A 116 4.53 -10.24 -5.00
N ILE A 117 4.78 -10.02 -3.70
CA ILE A 117 5.49 -10.99 -2.87
C ILE A 117 4.64 -12.25 -2.63
N ASP A 118 3.34 -12.11 -2.46
CA ASP A 118 2.41 -13.24 -2.32
C ASP A 118 2.39 -14.08 -3.62
N HIS A 119 2.36 -13.43 -4.79
CA HIS A 119 2.44 -14.12 -6.07
C HIS A 119 3.80 -14.80 -6.28
N SER A 120 4.91 -14.14 -5.92
CA SER A 120 6.26 -14.73 -5.97
C SER A 120 6.29 -16.05 -5.18
N GLY A 121 5.74 -16.06 -3.96
CA GLY A 121 5.67 -17.27 -3.14
C GLY A 121 4.82 -18.39 -3.74
N ALA A 122 3.77 -18.05 -4.49
CA ALA A 122 2.87 -19.01 -5.11
C ALA A 122 3.35 -19.51 -6.49
N ALA A 123 4.09 -18.71 -7.24
CA ALA A 123 4.49 -18.95 -8.62
C ALA A 123 5.30 -20.24 -8.79
N GLY A 124 6.19 -20.56 -7.85
CA GLY A 124 6.99 -21.79 -7.88
C GLY A 124 6.18 -23.08 -7.81
N SER A 125 4.93 -23.02 -7.30
CA SER A 125 3.98 -24.13 -7.28
C SER A 125 2.90 -24.06 -8.37
N GLY A 126 2.97 -23.07 -9.26
CA GLY A 126 1.99 -22.81 -10.31
C GLY A 126 0.70 -22.19 -9.78
N GLY A 127 0.75 -21.59 -8.58
CA GLY A 127 -0.36 -20.85 -7.98
C GLY A 127 -0.33 -19.36 -8.36
N GLY A 128 -1.45 -18.67 -8.09
CA GLY A 128 -1.54 -17.22 -8.16
C GLY A 128 -1.57 -16.60 -6.76
N PRO A 129 -1.60 -15.27 -6.67
CA PRO A 129 -1.68 -14.57 -5.40
C PRO A 129 -3.03 -14.82 -4.71
N ALA A 130 -3.05 -14.73 -3.39
CA ALA A 130 -4.25 -14.88 -2.60
C ALA A 130 -5.29 -13.81 -2.98
N GLN A 131 -6.57 -14.15 -2.84
CA GLN A 131 -7.66 -13.22 -3.13
C GLN A 131 -7.57 -11.97 -2.26
N GLU A 132 -7.14 -12.10 -1.01
CA GLU A 132 -6.96 -11.00 -0.07
C GLU A 132 -5.96 -9.95 -0.59
N SER A 133 -4.83 -10.40 -1.14
CA SER A 133 -3.83 -9.51 -1.74
C SER A 133 -4.38 -8.78 -2.97
N GLN A 134 -5.19 -9.45 -3.79
CA GLN A 134 -5.85 -8.84 -4.94
C GLN A 134 -6.89 -7.81 -4.52
N ASP A 135 -7.68 -8.10 -3.50
CA ASP A 135 -8.69 -7.19 -2.96
C ASP A 135 -8.02 -5.97 -2.32
N ALA A 136 -6.88 -6.14 -1.62
CA ALA A 136 -6.13 -5.03 -1.05
C ALA A 136 -5.66 -4.02 -2.11
N VAL A 137 -5.20 -4.48 -3.28
CA VAL A 137 -4.83 -3.58 -4.39
C VAL A 137 -6.06 -2.87 -4.94
N ARG A 138 -7.17 -3.58 -5.11
CA ARG A 138 -8.42 -2.98 -5.59
C ARG A 138 -8.89 -1.87 -4.66
N ASP A 139 -8.93 -2.15 -3.36
CA ASP A 139 -9.37 -1.19 -2.34
C ASP A 139 -8.44 0.03 -2.29
N ALA A 140 -7.12 -0.17 -2.39
CA ALA A 140 -6.15 0.93 -2.45
C ALA A 140 -6.33 1.79 -3.71
N VAL A 141 -6.61 1.19 -4.86
CA VAL A 141 -6.90 1.92 -6.10
C VAL A 141 -8.18 2.74 -5.96
N PHE A 142 -9.26 2.19 -5.42
CA PHE A 142 -10.50 2.94 -5.18
C PHE A 142 -10.28 4.11 -4.21
N ALA A 143 -9.55 3.89 -3.13
CA ALA A 143 -9.25 4.94 -2.14
C ALA A 143 -8.44 6.11 -2.72
N ASN A 144 -7.62 5.86 -3.74
CA ASN A 144 -6.75 6.87 -4.34
C ASN A 144 -7.20 7.38 -5.72
N ALA A 145 -8.32 6.85 -6.25
CA ALA A 145 -8.79 7.16 -7.60
C ALA A 145 -9.02 8.67 -7.82
N GLU A 146 -9.66 9.34 -6.87
CA GLU A 146 -9.92 10.78 -6.93
C GLU A 146 -8.61 11.58 -6.92
N THR A 147 -7.72 11.28 -5.97
CA THR A 147 -6.41 11.94 -5.82
C THR A 147 -5.57 11.86 -7.10
N CYS A 148 -5.54 10.70 -7.74
CA CYS A 148 -4.80 10.52 -8.99
C CYS A 148 -5.50 11.17 -10.17
N THR A 149 -6.83 11.14 -10.23
CA THR A 149 -7.62 11.78 -11.29
C THR A 149 -7.46 13.30 -11.24
N ASP A 150 -7.46 13.91 -10.07
CA ASP A 150 -7.19 15.33 -9.87
C ASP A 150 -5.77 15.73 -10.32
N ALA A 151 -4.82 14.81 -10.20
CA ALA A 151 -3.48 14.95 -10.74
C ALA A 151 -3.37 14.64 -12.24
N GLY A 152 -4.47 14.29 -12.91
CA GLY A 152 -4.55 13.99 -14.34
C GLY A 152 -4.16 12.55 -14.71
N VAL A 153 -4.20 11.62 -13.77
CA VAL A 153 -3.87 10.19 -13.99
C VAL A 153 -5.04 9.30 -13.59
N THR A 154 -5.48 8.45 -14.50
CA THR A 154 -6.44 7.38 -14.18
C THR A 154 -5.68 6.14 -13.73
N LEU A 155 -5.96 5.65 -12.52
CA LEU A 155 -5.38 4.39 -12.02
C LEU A 155 -5.95 3.19 -12.79
N ARG A 156 -5.10 2.18 -12.97
CA ARG A 156 -5.40 0.91 -13.65
C ARG A 156 -5.27 -0.26 -12.68
N LEU A 157 -5.99 -1.34 -13.01
CA LEU A 157 -5.90 -2.66 -12.38
C LEU A 157 -5.65 -3.73 -13.43
#